data_2a7d65cedd1eacb7cb3a00fae371079b
#
_entry.id   2a7d65cedd1eacb7cb3a00fae371079b
#
_cell.length_a   1.000
_cell.length_b   1.000
_cell.length_c   1.000
_cell.angle_alpha   90.00
_cell.angle_beta   90.00
_cell.angle_gamma   90.00
#
_symmetry.space_group_name_H-M   'P 1'
#
loop_
_entity.id
_entity.type
_entity.pdbx_description
1 polymer ?
#
loop_
_entity_poly.entity_id
_entity_poly.type
_entity_poly.pdbx_seq_one_letter_code
_entity_poly.pdbx_strand_id
1 'polypeptide(L)'
;VFFEDINFEKIKKDILLVAENFQNGYVRTLILRNEKDSFNVFCFYQPPIDVPAYFTLQTQKAYWQSGGDFIEQDVFNIGTKSTSYAMNISHTRQAELNGYTDALLVNRENIILEGPTWTFGWILNDKIHVPDLDLGILDSITRKYLIRFGEEKKLDVSIGRLAEDELETIQCGFVLSTAKHAIPVSKINEIDYSHHPLINEIQETFKNEVNIERP
;
A
#
# COMPACT_ATOMS: atom_id res chain seq x y z
N VAL A 1 -0.69 -11.39 15.98
CA VAL A 1 -0.12 -12.55 15.27
C VAL A 1 1.20 -12.88 15.94
N PHE A 2 1.29 -14.05 16.53
CA PHE A 2 2.49 -14.50 17.25
C PHE A 2 3.45 -15.11 16.23
N PHE A 3 4.62 -14.51 16.05
CA PHE A 3 5.65 -14.93 15.10
C PHE A 3 6.84 -15.61 15.78
N GLU A 4 6.71 -15.96 17.06
CA GLU A 4 7.83 -16.47 17.89
C GLU A 4 8.43 -17.78 17.35
N ASP A 5 7.62 -18.59 16.64
CA ASP A 5 8.07 -19.89 16.10
C ASP A 5 8.42 -19.85 14.60
N ILE A 6 8.50 -18.67 13.98
CA ILE A 6 8.80 -18.55 12.55
C ILE A 6 10.31 -18.42 12.34
N ASN A 7 10.88 -19.37 11.59
CA ASN A 7 12.27 -19.32 11.16
C ASN A 7 12.42 -18.41 9.93
N PHE A 8 12.64 -17.11 10.17
CA PHE A 8 12.80 -16.11 9.12
C PHE A 8 14.03 -16.36 8.24
N GLU A 9 15.13 -16.92 8.78
CA GLU A 9 16.32 -17.24 7.98
C GLU A 9 16.04 -18.35 6.98
N LYS A 10 15.22 -19.34 7.37
CA LYS A 10 14.76 -20.37 6.42
C LYS A 10 13.88 -19.75 5.34
N ILE A 11 12.94 -18.88 5.70
CA ILE A 11 12.06 -18.21 4.74
C ILE A 11 12.89 -17.38 3.74
N LYS A 12 13.90 -16.65 4.22
CA LYS A 12 14.81 -15.88 3.35
C LYS A 12 15.50 -16.79 2.33
N LYS A 13 16.01 -17.94 2.76
CA LYS A 13 16.63 -18.92 1.86
C LYS A 13 15.64 -19.45 0.82
N ASP A 14 14.42 -19.79 1.24
CA ASP A 14 13.37 -20.29 0.36
C ASP A 14 12.96 -19.22 -0.68
N ILE A 15 12.87 -17.96 -0.29
CA ILE A 15 12.62 -16.82 -1.20
C ILE A 15 13.73 -16.69 -2.23
N LEU A 16 15.00 -16.71 -1.80
CA LEU A 16 16.16 -16.60 -2.69
C LEU A 16 16.21 -17.77 -3.68
N LEU A 17 15.97 -18.99 -3.22
CA LEU A 17 15.91 -20.17 -4.07
C LEU A 17 14.85 -20.06 -5.17
N VAL A 18 13.68 -19.50 -4.86
CA VAL A 18 12.65 -19.24 -5.88
C VAL A 18 13.10 -18.12 -6.81
N ALA A 19 13.65 -17.02 -6.27
CA ALA A 19 14.05 -15.86 -7.05
C ALA A 19 15.19 -16.15 -8.05
N GLU A 20 16.14 -17.03 -7.72
CA GLU A 20 17.25 -17.44 -8.59
C GLU A 20 16.79 -18.06 -9.91
N ASN A 21 15.60 -18.64 -9.95
CA ASN A 21 15.06 -19.31 -11.16
C ASN A 21 14.34 -18.36 -12.12
N PHE A 22 14.17 -17.08 -11.77
CA PHE A 22 13.40 -16.13 -12.57
C PHE A 22 14.10 -14.77 -12.66
N GLN A 23 14.13 -14.19 -13.85
CA GLN A 23 14.80 -12.89 -14.07
C GLN A 23 13.94 -11.69 -13.66
N ASN A 24 12.63 -11.79 -13.87
CA ASN A 24 11.66 -10.72 -13.59
C ASN A 24 10.45 -11.28 -12.86
N GLY A 25 9.84 -10.48 -12.01
CA GLY A 25 8.67 -10.85 -11.22
C GLY A 25 8.89 -10.64 -9.73
N TYR A 26 8.09 -11.31 -8.93
CA TYR A 26 8.22 -11.26 -7.47
C TYR A 26 7.91 -12.62 -6.83
N VAL A 27 8.42 -12.82 -5.64
CA VAL A 27 8.15 -14.02 -4.84
C VAL A 27 7.06 -13.69 -3.84
N ARG A 28 5.92 -14.38 -3.95
CA ARG A 28 4.88 -14.31 -2.94
C ARG A 28 5.15 -15.34 -1.85
N THR A 29 5.16 -14.88 -0.61
CA THR A 29 5.30 -15.75 0.56
C THR A 29 3.99 -15.76 1.34
N LEU A 30 3.45 -16.96 1.60
CA LEU A 30 2.31 -17.19 2.45
C LEU A 30 2.76 -17.92 3.70
N ILE A 31 2.36 -17.43 4.87
CA ILE A 31 2.61 -18.04 6.16
C ILE A 31 1.25 -18.44 6.73
N LEU A 32 0.99 -19.74 6.81
CA LEU A 32 -0.29 -20.30 7.25
C LEU A 32 -0.08 -21.06 8.54
N ARG A 33 -0.87 -20.76 9.57
CA ARG A 33 -0.91 -21.54 10.80
C ARG A 33 -1.62 -22.88 10.52
N ASN A 34 -1.05 -23.97 10.98
CA ASN A 34 -1.66 -25.30 10.85
C ASN A 34 -2.31 -25.76 12.17
N GLU A 35 -2.99 -26.91 12.11
CA GLU A 35 -3.72 -27.48 13.27
C GLU A 35 -2.83 -27.82 14.48
N LYS A 36 -1.52 -27.90 14.30
CA LYS A 36 -0.53 -28.21 15.37
C LYS A 36 0.12 -26.95 15.96
N ASP A 37 -0.50 -25.79 15.76
CA ASP A 37 0.04 -24.49 16.15
C ASP A 37 1.43 -24.17 15.57
N SER A 38 1.84 -24.87 14.53
CA SER A 38 3.03 -24.58 13.75
C SER A 38 2.68 -23.87 12.43
N PHE A 39 3.68 -23.42 11.69
CA PHE A 39 3.48 -22.66 10.47
C PHE A 39 3.91 -23.44 9.23
N ASN A 40 3.07 -23.42 8.20
CA ASN A 40 3.45 -23.80 6.86
C ASN A 40 3.80 -22.54 6.07
N VAL A 41 4.96 -22.54 5.44
CA VAL A 41 5.44 -21.43 4.61
C VAL A 41 5.49 -21.88 3.16
N PHE A 42 4.90 -21.08 2.29
CA PHE A 42 4.88 -21.30 0.85
C PHE A 42 5.50 -20.10 0.16
N CYS A 43 6.57 -20.32 -0.60
CA CYS A 43 7.19 -19.31 -1.45
C CYS A 43 6.97 -19.72 -2.91
N PHE A 44 6.40 -18.83 -3.71
CA PHE A 44 6.17 -19.11 -5.13
C PHE A 44 6.32 -17.85 -5.98
N TYR A 45 6.82 -18.08 -7.18
CA TYR A 45 6.98 -17.03 -8.17
C TYR A 45 5.65 -16.50 -8.66
N GLN A 46 5.61 -15.20 -8.87
CA GLN A 46 4.55 -14.53 -9.61
C GLN A 46 5.16 -13.67 -10.73
N PRO A 47 4.60 -13.72 -11.96
CA PRO A 47 5.07 -12.88 -13.04
C PRO A 47 4.87 -11.40 -12.73
N PRO A 48 5.58 -10.51 -13.45
CA PRO A 48 5.35 -9.07 -13.35
C PRO A 48 3.88 -8.74 -13.59
N ILE A 49 3.37 -7.76 -12.89
CA ILE A 49 2.01 -7.24 -13.10
C ILE A 49 2.10 -6.12 -14.13
N ASP A 50 1.19 -6.13 -15.11
CA ASP A 50 0.97 -4.94 -15.94
C ASP A 50 0.42 -3.83 -15.07
N VAL A 51 1.17 -2.75 -14.99
CA VAL A 51 0.83 -1.60 -14.17
C VAL A 51 0.49 -0.44 -15.09
N PRO A 52 -0.70 0.16 -14.97
CA PRO A 52 -1.06 1.31 -15.79
C PRO A 52 -0.15 2.50 -15.48
N ALA A 53 0.06 3.37 -16.49
CA ALA A 53 0.85 4.58 -16.30
C ALA A 53 0.22 5.55 -15.28
N TYR A 54 -1.10 5.53 -15.13
CA TYR A 54 -1.89 6.35 -14.22
C TYR A 54 -3.01 5.52 -13.60
N PHE A 55 -3.38 5.88 -12.38
CA PHE A 55 -4.56 5.35 -11.74
C PHE A 55 -5.73 6.34 -11.82
N THR A 56 -6.93 5.81 -12.03
CA THR A 56 -8.18 6.50 -11.77
C THR A 56 -8.85 5.84 -10.59
N LEU A 57 -9.29 6.60 -9.60
CA LEU A 57 -9.77 6.08 -8.32
C LEU A 57 -11.21 6.51 -8.06
N GLN A 58 -11.99 5.59 -7.48
CA GLN A 58 -13.31 5.88 -6.95
C GLN A 58 -13.30 5.81 -5.44
N THR A 59 -13.73 6.85 -4.74
CA THR A 59 -13.89 6.77 -3.28
C THR A 59 -14.99 5.81 -2.91
N GLN A 60 -14.74 4.97 -1.91
CA GLN A 60 -15.72 4.00 -1.39
C GLN A 60 -15.61 3.88 0.12
N LYS A 61 -16.77 3.78 0.81
CA LYS A 61 -16.81 3.70 2.27
C LYS A 61 -16.38 2.34 2.79
N ALA A 62 -15.30 2.32 3.53
CA ALA A 62 -14.75 1.15 4.23
C ALA A 62 -15.15 1.19 5.71
N TYR A 63 -16.40 0.92 6.02
CA TYR A 63 -16.96 1.04 7.37
C TYR A 63 -16.31 0.12 8.42
N TRP A 64 -15.62 -0.94 7.98
CA TRP A 64 -14.87 -1.85 8.87
C TRP A 64 -13.49 -1.31 9.24
N GLN A 65 -12.99 -0.33 8.50
CA GLN A 65 -11.67 0.26 8.69
C GLN A 65 -11.83 1.61 9.39
N SER A 66 -12.40 1.61 10.58
CA SER A 66 -12.49 2.81 11.41
C SER A 66 -11.53 2.67 12.59
N GLY A 67 -10.57 3.57 12.68
CA GLY A 67 -9.75 3.69 13.88
C GLY A 67 -10.62 4.16 15.04
N GLY A 68 -10.59 3.47 16.15
CA GLY A 68 -11.08 3.99 17.45
C GLY A 68 -12.32 3.34 18.03
N ASP A 69 -13.35 3.01 17.27
CA ASP A 69 -14.63 2.61 17.84
C ASP A 69 -14.85 1.09 18.01
N PHE A 70 -13.99 0.25 17.45
CA PHE A 70 -14.20 -1.19 17.41
C PHE A 70 -13.21 -2.02 18.23
N ILE A 71 -12.24 -1.39 18.90
CA ILE A 71 -11.14 -2.15 19.47
C ILE A 71 -10.88 -1.71 20.90
N GLU A 72 -11.21 -2.54 21.85
CA GLU A 72 -10.29 -2.79 22.93
C GLU A 72 -8.99 -3.25 22.26
N GLN A 73 -7.92 -2.49 22.40
CA GLN A 73 -6.68 -2.50 21.60
C GLN A 73 -5.95 -3.86 21.50
N ASP A 74 -6.43 -4.89 22.15
CA ASP A 74 -5.75 -6.17 22.31
C ASP A 74 -6.20 -7.29 21.35
N VAL A 75 -7.28 -7.14 20.59
CA VAL A 75 -7.87 -8.27 19.86
C VAL A 75 -7.67 -8.21 18.34
N PHE A 76 -7.70 -7.04 17.69
CA PHE A 76 -7.51 -6.92 16.24
C PHE A 76 -6.77 -5.64 15.86
N ASN A 77 -5.57 -5.78 15.34
CA ASN A 77 -4.92 -4.70 14.61
C ASN A 77 -5.49 -4.67 13.18
N ILE A 78 -6.36 -3.72 12.88
CA ILE A 78 -7.05 -3.55 11.58
C ILE A 78 -6.02 -3.40 10.45
N GLY A 79 -4.90 -2.72 10.70
CA GLY A 79 -3.79 -2.56 9.76
C GLY A 79 -2.93 -3.82 9.56
N THR A 80 -3.40 -5.01 9.93
CA THR A 80 -2.64 -6.25 9.74
C THR A 80 -2.80 -6.77 8.33
N LYS A 81 -1.68 -7.12 7.69
CA LYS A 81 -1.69 -7.80 6.40
C LYS A 81 -2.12 -9.26 6.58
N SER A 82 -3.28 -9.61 6.06
CA SER A 82 -3.86 -10.95 6.17
C SER A 82 -4.29 -11.48 4.81
N THR A 83 -4.78 -12.72 4.76
CA THR A 83 -5.39 -13.32 3.57
C THR A 83 -6.91 -13.06 3.47
N SER A 84 -7.50 -12.39 4.45
CA SER A 84 -8.94 -12.05 4.51
C SER A 84 -9.25 -10.80 3.66
N TYR A 85 -9.07 -10.90 2.34
CA TYR A 85 -9.18 -9.78 1.41
C TYR A 85 -10.54 -9.64 0.73
N ALA A 86 -11.55 -10.40 1.10
CA ALA A 86 -12.83 -10.41 0.40
C ALA A 86 -13.46 -9.01 0.29
N MET A 87 -13.45 -8.23 1.38
CA MET A 87 -14.00 -6.87 1.37
C MET A 87 -13.16 -5.95 0.48
N ASN A 88 -11.84 -5.97 0.61
CA ASN A 88 -10.94 -5.14 -0.20
C ASN A 88 -11.13 -5.43 -1.69
N ILE A 89 -11.16 -6.71 -2.10
CA ILE A 89 -11.36 -7.10 -3.50
C ILE A 89 -12.74 -6.71 -4.01
N SER A 90 -13.79 -6.75 -3.17
CA SER A 90 -15.12 -6.30 -3.59
C SER A 90 -15.14 -4.81 -3.94
N HIS A 91 -14.37 -3.98 -3.23
CA HIS A 91 -14.22 -2.56 -3.54
C HIS A 91 -13.46 -2.31 -4.84
N THR A 92 -12.36 -3.04 -5.07
CA THR A 92 -11.66 -3.00 -6.36
C THR A 92 -12.62 -3.32 -7.51
N ARG A 93 -13.34 -4.44 -7.42
CA ARG A 93 -14.30 -4.85 -8.46
C ARG A 93 -15.41 -3.85 -8.69
N GLN A 94 -15.93 -3.23 -7.62
CA GLN A 94 -16.98 -2.21 -7.75
C GLN A 94 -16.43 -0.96 -8.47
N ALA A 95 -15.21 -0.52 -8.16
CA ALA A 95 -14.57 0.58 -8.86
C ALA A 95 -14.33 0.25 -10.34
N GLU A 96 -13.84 -0.95 -10.66
CA GLU A 96 -13.64 -1.43 -12.03
C GLU A 96 -14.95 -1.46 -12.82
N LEU A 97 -16.06 -1.93 -12.23
CA LEU A 97 -17.38 -1.91 -12.85
C LEU A 97 -17.87 -0.50 -13.18
N ASN A 98 -17.43 0.49 -12.41
CA ASN A 98 -17.73 1.91 -12.61
C ASN A 98 -16.73 2.62 -13.54
N GLY A 99 -15.76 1.87 -14.14
CA GLY A 99 -14.78 2.41 -15.09
C GLY A 99 -13.53 3.03 -14.47
N TYR A 100 -13.28 2.81 -13.18
CA TYR A 100 -12.07 3.25 -12.49
C TYR A 100 -11.04 2.13 -12.41
N THR A 101 -9.77 2.48 -12.19
CA THR A 101 -8.69 1.49 -12.04
C THR A 101 -8.79 0.73 -10.71
N ASP A 102 -9.17 1.43 -9.62
CA ASP A 102 -9.30 0.83 -8.29
C ASP A 102 -10.11 1.74 -7.34
N ALA A 103 -10.38 1.27 -6.13
CA ALA A 103 -11.06 2.03 -5.09
C ALA A 103 -10.08 2.79 -4.21
N LEU A 104 -10.47 3.98 -3.77
CA LEU A 104 -9.85 4.72 -2.67
C LEU A 104 -10.75 4.62 -1.44
N LEU A 105 -10.29 3.96 -0.40
CA LEU A 105 -11.08 3.68 0.78
C LEU A 105 -11.20 4.91 1.69
N VAL A 106 -12.40 5.12 2.22
CA VAL A 106 -12.74 6.26 3.08
C VAL A 106 -13.44 5.74 4.32
N ASN A 107 -13.10 6.24 5.50
CA ASN A 107 -13.71 5.82 6.75
C ASN A 107 -15.10 6.47 6.98
N ARG A 108 -15.70 6.23 8.15
CA ARG A 108 -17.02 6.79 8.52
C ARG A 108 -17.00 8.30 8.67
N GLU A 109 -15.87 8.86 9.09
CA GLU A 109 -15.67 10.29 9.30
C GLU A 109 -15.28 11.03 8.00
N ASN A 110 -15.40 10.37 6.84
CA ASN A 110 -15.01 10.89 5.53
C ASN A 110 -13.50 11.19 5.41
N ILE A 111 -12.64 10.48 6.15
CA ILE A 111 -11.19 10.60 6.01
C ILE A 111 -10.69 9.54 5.03
N ILE A 112 -9.83 9.96 4.11
CA ILE A 112 -9.15 9.09 3.15
C ILE A 112 -8.21 8.14 3.91
N LEU A 113 -8.26 6.87 3.54
CA LEU A 113 -7.47 5.80 4.13
C LEU A 113 -6.33 5.36 3.20
N GLU A 114 -6.57 4.31 2.49
CA GLU A 114 -5.65 3.63 1.57
C GLU A 114 -6.44 2.97 0.45
N GLY A 115 -5.77 2.34 -0.52
CA GLY A 115 -6.44 1.47 -1.46
C GLY A 115 -6.56 0.03 -0.94
N PRO A 116 -7.31 -0.82 -1.62
CA PRO A 116 -7.52 -2.22 -1.22
C PRO A 116 -6.23 -3.02 -1.04
N THR A 117 -5.17 -2.69 -1.79
CA THR A 117 -3.89 -3.43 -1.80
C THR A 117 -2.66 -2.54 -1.88
N TRP A 118 -2.80 -1.23 -1.64
CA TRP A 118 -1.75 -0.24 -1.79
C TRP A 118 -1.99 0.97 -0.88
N THR A 119 -0.91 1.68 -0.57
CA THR A 119 -0.96 2.91 0.23
C THR A 119 -1.28 4.09 -0.69
N PHE A 120 -2.12 5.00 -0.23
CA PHE A 120 -2.35 6.30 -0.83
C PHE A 120 -1.34 7.31 -0.30
N GLY A 121 -0.88 8.21 -1.17
CA GLY A 121 -0.17 9.41 -0.82
C GLY A 121 -0.67 10.58 -1.66
N TRP A 122 -0.44 11.81 -1.19
CA TRP A 122 -0.83 13.00 -1.93
C TRP A 122 0.21 14.11 -1.81
N ILE A 123 0.14 15.06 -2.73
CA ILE A 123 0.98 16.25 -2.75
C ILE A 123 0.08 17.45 -2.50
N LEU A 124 0.45 18.23 -1.49
CA LEU A 124 -0.21 19.48 -1.12
C LEU A 124 0.85 20.52 -0.74
N ASN A 125 0.80 21.72 -1.34
CA ASN A 125 1.77 22.80 -1.16
C ASN A 125 3.23 22.33 -1.40
N ASP A 126 3.44 21.53 -2.47
CA ASP A 126 4.72 20.93 -2.84
C ASP A 126 5.36 20.04 -1.76
N LYS A 127 4.54 19.51 -0.86
CA LYS A 127 4.91 18.55 0.17
C LYS A 127 4.24 17.22 -0.06
N ILE A 128 4.96 16.16 0.25
CA ILE A 128 4.46 14.79 0.16
C ILE A 128 3.76 14.45 1.47
N HIS A 129 2.58 13.89 1.38
CA HIS A 129 1.82 13.43 2.54
C HIS A 129 1.48 11.94 2.41
N VAL A 130 1.45 11.26 3.55
CA VAL A 130 0.96 9.89 3.70
C VAL A 130 -0.02 9.81 4.86
N PRO A 131 -1.01 8.89 4.83
CA PRO A 131 -2.00 8.80 5.87
C PRO A 131 -1.40 8.38 7.23
N ASP A 132 -2.02 8.85 8.30
CA ASP A 132 -1.73 8.50 9.69
C ASP A 132 -2.11 7.03 9.97
N LEU A 133 -1.28 6.30 10.70
CA LEU A 133 -1.55 4.91 11.10
C LEU A 133 -2.71 4.76 12.08
N ASP A 134 -3.01 5.82 12.84
CA ASP A 134 -4.16 5.84 13.75
C ASP A 134 -5.51 5.71 13.01
N LEU A 135 -5.50 5.85 11.69
CA LEU A 135 -6.65 5.56 10.82
C LEU A 135 -6.90 4.05 10.62
N GLY A 136 -6.07 3.18 11.18
CA GLY A 136 -6.19 1.73 11.03
C GLY A 136 -5.74 1.19 9.66
N ILE A 137 -4.94 1.94 8.92
CA ILE A 137 -4.34 1.51 7.66
C ILE A 137 -3.16 0.56 7.88
N LEU A 138 -2.76 -0.15 6.81
CA LEU A 138 -1.57 -0.99 6.84
C LEU A 138 -0.30 -0.14 6.99
N ASP A 139 0.53 -0.46 8.00
CA ASP A 139 1.88 0.08 8.10
C ASP A 139 2.80 -0.54 7.04
N SER A 140 2.59 -0.14 5.79
CA SER A 140 3.23 -0.75 4.62
C SER A 140 4.72 -0.44 4.54
N ILE A 141 5.49 -1.39 4.01
CA ILE A 141 6.93 -1.21 3.77
C ILE A 141 7.19 0.02 2.89
N THR A 142 6.41 0.19 1.82
CA THR A 142 6.59 1.33 0.89
C THR A 142 6.32 2.67 1.56
N ARG A 143 5.33 2.75 2.48
CA ARG A 143 5.11 3.95 3.28
C ARG A 143 6.29 4.26 4.19
N LYS A 144 6.80 3.24 4.92
CA LYS A 144 8.00 3.38 5.78
C LYS A 144 9.21 3.86 4.98
N TYR A 145 9.45 3.26 3.82
CA TYR A 145 10.53 3.65 2.93
C TYR A 145 10.40 5.09 2.46
N LEU A 146 9.19 5.52 2.04
CA LEU A 146 8.98 6.89 1.60
C LEU A 146 9.29 7.91 2.71
N ILE A 147 8.87 7.65 3.96
CA ILE A 147 9.16 8.51 5.11
C ILE A 147 10.68 8.56 5.36
N ARG A 148 11.35 7.41 5.41
CA ARG A 148 12.80 7.33 5.63
C ARG A 148 13.58 8.04 4.52
N PHE A 149 13.23 7.83 3.27
CA PHE A 149 13.88 8.50 2.14
C PHE A 149 13.59 9.98 2.07
N GLY A 150 12.42 10.40 2.52
CA GLY A 150 12.11 11.80 2.69
C GLY A 150 13.16 12.49 3.57
N GLU A 151 13.48 11.89 4.71
CA GLU A 151 14.53 12.39 5.62
C GLU A 151 15.91 12.40 4.95
N GLU A 152 16.33 11.28 4.33
CA GLU A 152 17.65 11.12 3.71
C GLU A 152 17.86 12.03 2.48
N LYS A 153 16.83 12.20 1.65
CA LYS A 153 16.89 12.96 0.39
C LYS A 153 16.36 14.38 0.51
N LYS A 154 15.99 14.80 1.73
CA LYS A 154 15.40 16.13 2.00
C LYS A 154 14.11 16.39 1.23
N LEU A 155 13.34 15.34 0.94
CA LEU A 155 11.97 15.46 0.52
C LEU A 155 11.11 15.78 1.74
N ASP A 156 10.26 16.77 1.64
CA ASP A 156 9.36 17.14 2.75
C ASP A 156 8.19 16.13 2.79
N VAL A 157 8.33 15.09 3.60
CA VAL A 157 7.31 14.04 3.79
C VAL A 157 6.65 14.22 5.14
N SER A 158 5.34 14.39 5.14
CA SER A 158 4.50 14.58 6.33
C SER A 158 3.50 13.44 6.50
N ILE A 159 3.20 13.11 7.73
CA ILE A 159 2.09 12.21 8.09
C ILE A 159 0.87 13.09 8.37
N GLY A 160 -0.28 12.74 7.81
CA GLY A 160 -1.47 13.58 7.96
C GLY A 160 -2.78 12.85 7.68
N ARG A 161 -3.84 13.61 7.70
CA ARG A 161 -5.19 13.17 7.37
C ARG A 161 -5.71 14.06 6.25
N LEU A 162 -6.43 13.48 5.32
CA LEU A 162 -7.07 14.16 4.21
C LEU A 162 -8.55 13.82 4.25
N ALA A 163 -9.42 14.82 4.35
CA ALA A 163 -10.85 14.60 4.25
C ALA A 163 -11.27 14.42 2.79
N GLU A 164 -12.35 13.68 2.56
CA GLU A 164 -12.84 13.41 1.20
C GLU A 164 -13.23 14.69 0.46
N ASP A 165 -13.76 15.68 1.15
CA ASP A 165 -14.12 17.00 0.61
C ASP A 165 -12.92 17.92 0.36
N GLU A 166 -11.74 17.57 0.87
CA GLU A 166 -10.48 18.27 0.60
C GLU A 166 -9.76 17.75 -0.65
N LEU A 167 -10.27 16.73 -1.34
CA LEU A 167 -9.64 16.16 -2.53
C LEU A 167 -9.40 17.21 -3.64
N GLU A 168 -10.23 18.24 -3.76
CA GLU A 168 -10.01 19.33 -4.72
C GLU A 168 -8.82 20.23 -4.37
N THR A 169 -8.33 20.19 -3.14
CA THR A 169 -7.23 21.06 -2.67
C THR A 169 -5.86 20.47 -2.93
N ILE A 170 -5.75 19.16 -3.13
CA ILE A 170 -4.46 18.52 -3.38
C ILE A 170 -3.99 18.75 -4.82
N GLN A 171 -2.67 18.83 -5.00
CA GLN A 171 -2.07 19.03 -6.33
C GLN A 171 -2.06 17.72 -7.13
N CYS A 172 -1.87 16.58 -6.47
CA CYS A 172 -1.87 15.27 -7.09
C CYS A 172 -1.96 14.16 -6.02
N GLY A 173 -2.58 13.04 -6.37
CA GLY A 173 -2.50 11.79 -5.61
C GLY A 173 -1.52 10.81 -6.24
N PHE A 174 -1.05 9.84 -5.47
CA PHE A 174 -0.26 8.72 -5.98
C PHE A 174 -0.50 7.43 -5.19
N VAL A 175 -0.26 6.31 -5.85
CA VAL A 175 -0.41 4.95 -5.33
C VAL A 175 0.98 4.38 -5.03
N LEU A 176 1.15 3.74 -3.87
CA LEU A 176 2.39 3.09 -3.47
C LEU A 176 2.19 1.61 -3.16
N SER A 177 2.97 0.75 -3.77
CA SER A 177 3.09 -0.66 -3.35
C SER A 177 4.42 -1.25 -3.81
N THR A 178 4.85 -2.36 -3.22
CA THR A 178 6.09 -3.06 -3.60
C THR A 178 6.10 -3.47 -5.08
N ALA A 179 4.95 -3.88 -5.62
CA ALA A 179 4.84 -4.34 -7.01
C ALA A 179 4.61 -3.20 -8.02
N LYS A 180 4.09 -2.05 -7.56
CA LYS A 180 3.69 -0.93 -8.41
C LYS A 180 4.64 0.27 -8.30
N HIS A 181 5.51 0.28 -7.28
CA HIS A 181 6.30 1.45 -6.89
C HIS A 181 5.40 2.67 -6.62
N ALA A 182 5.71 3.83 -7.20
CA ALA A 182 4.86 5.02 -7.14
C ALA A 182 4.19 5.26 -8.49
N ILE A 183 2.86 5.32 -8.53
CA ILE A 183 2.10 5.59 -9.73
C ILE A 183 1.24 6.81 -9.51
N PRO A 184 1.29 7.82 -10.41
CA PRO A 184 0.44 8.99 -10.31
C PRO A 184 -1.04 8.63 -10.48
N VAL A 185 -1.88 9.38 -9.78
CA VAL A 185 -3.33 9.35 -9.93
C VAL A 185 -3.74 10.48 -10.85
N SER A 186 -4.43 10.16 -11.95
CA SER A 186 -4.92 11.15 -12.89
C SER A 186 -6.36 11.61 -12.59
N LYS A 187 -7.11 10.81 -11.84
CA LYS A 187 -8.50 11.13 -11.49
C LYS A 187 -8.92 10.49 -10.18
N ILE A 188 -9.66 11.21 -9.34
CA ILE A 188 -10.39 10.67 -8.19
C ILE A 188 -11.84 11.15 -8.29
N ASN A 189 -12.79 10.22 -8.40
CA ASN A 189 -14.17 10.51 -8.73
C ASN A 189 -14.24 11.38 -10.00
N GLU A 190 -14.81 12.58 -9.93
CA GLU A 190 -14.89 13.52 -11.05
C GLU A 190 -13.77 14.58 -11.08
N ILE A 191 -12.79 14.48 -10.15
CA ILE A 191 -11.70 15.44 -10.02
C ILE A 191 -10.48 14.93 -10.82
N ASP A 192 -10.06 15.70 -11.82
CA ASP A 192 -8.88 15.41 -12.62
C ASP A 192 -7.62 16.05 -12.01
N TYR A 193 -6.50 15.33 -12.06
CA TYR A 193 -5.20 15.78 -11.54
C TYR A 193 -4.14 15.78 -12.63
N SER A 194 -3.30 16.82 -12.62
CA SER A 194 -2.10 16.89 -13.45
C SER A 194 -0.95 16.11 -12.81
N HIS A 195 -0.02 15.64 -13.63
CA HIS A 195 1.20 15.03 -13.13
C HIS A 195 2.06 16.04 -12.36
N HIS A 196 2.55 15.65 -11.19
CA HIS A 196 3.41 16.48 -10.35
C HIS A 196 4.87 15.98 -10.37
N PRO A 197 5.89 16.87 -10.52
CA PRO A 197 7.30 16.45 -10.63
C PRO A 197 7.82 15.62 -9.47
N LEU A 198 7.37 15.86 -8.24
CA LEU A 198 7.74 15.08 -7.06
C LEU A 198 7.44 13.59 -7.19
N ILE A 199 6.47 13.19 -8.02
CA ILE A 199 6.19 11.77 -8.27
C ILE A 199 7.37 11.09 -8.97
N ASN A 200 8.02 11.77 -9.91
CA ASN A 200 9.22 11.24 -10.56
C ASN A 200 10.35 11.03 -9.56
N GLU A 201 10.55 11.96 -8.63
CA GLU A 201 11.56 11.84 -7.58
C GLU A 201 11.26 10.66 -6.64
N ILE A 202 10.00 10.45 -6.28
CA ILE A 202 9.57 9.27 -5.52
C ILE A 202 9.87 7.99 -6.33
N GLN A 203 9.50 7.94 -7.61
CA GLN A 203 9.74 6.78 -8.47
C GLN A 203 11.21 6.43 -8.60
N GLU A 204 12.07 7.42 -8.83
CA GLU A 204 13.52 7.24 -8.93
C GLU A 204 14.12 6.76 -7.61
N THR A 205 13.65 7.30 -6.50
CA THR A 205 14.05 6.86 -5.17
C THR A 205 13.80 5.38 -4.97
N PHE A 206 12.57 4.92 -5.26
CA PHE A 206 12.24 3.50 -5.15
C PHE A 206 13.04 2.60 -6.11
N LYS A 207 13.31 3.04 -7.35
CA LYS A 207 14.12 2.27 -8.31
C LYS A 207 15.56 2.09 -7.84
N ASN A 208 16.15 3.12 -7.29
CA ASN A 208 17.56 3.11 -6.88
C ASN A 208 17.76 2.22 -5.64
N GLU A 209 16.86 2.28 -4.67
CA GLU A 209 17.00 1.53 -3.42
C GLU A 209 16.73 0.02 -3.58
N VAL A 210 15.81 -0.36 -4.43
CA VAL A 210 15.58 -1.80 -4.75
C VAL A 210 16.82 -2.44 -5.38
N ASN A 211 17.73 -1.66 -5.98
CA ASN A 211 18.99 -2.16 -6.55
C ASN A 211 20.15 -2.21 -5.54
N ILE A 212 20.07 -1.53 -4.41
CA ILE A 212 21.14 -1.48 -3.39
C ILE A 212 21.03 -2.65 -2.40
N GLU A 213 19.83 -3.15 -2.11
CA GLU A 213 19.60 -4.25 -1.17
C GLU A 213 19.69 -5.65 -1.80
N ARG A 214 20.19 -5.79 -3.01
CA ARG A 214 20.52 -7.12 -3.57
C ARG A 214 21.85 -7.59 -2.97
N PRO A 215 21.85 -8.72 -2.25
CA PRO A 215 23.10 -9.31 -1.76
C PRO A 215 23.99 -9.78 -2.93
#